data_9e682cffe7f3e5186932fb2094683f65
#
_entry.id   9e682cffe7f3e5186932fb2094683f65
#
_cell.length_a   1.000
_cell.length_b   1.000
_cell.length_c   1.000
_cell.angle_alpha   90.00
_cell.angle_beta   90.00
_cell.angle_gamma   90.00
#
_symmetry.space_group_name_H-M   'P 1'
#
loop_
_entity.id
_entity.type
_entity.pdbx_description
1 polymer ?
#
loop_
_entity_poly.entity_id
_entity_poly.type
_entity_poly.pdbx_seq_one_letter_code
_entity_poly.pdbx_strand_id
1 'polypeptide(L)'
;MFGPQLLHVDDPGGGRSGPVSKIMRRRPAQAQLPRIAADGRGRERRPQRNSRLEVVAASYGLFTKRALGASTKSGTHFGTSTRASSSPLSFANAMWQDGWMAADSEHKSISARALGIALSAAALVPHFTTPAFAHASERGYVMLLPTGYYVVGGAVAVAASFLVLAVLPPRLLERISASRLPIGQFGDAARIWISTLAFAVLAILVAAGILGSRDPLSNPLPLTVWTLVWVGLTLLQGVFGNVWSWTNPWYGPWRIFSSVFPAFRDRTMPQGLAYWPALILFASFAWFELIYPAPEDPARLAFALMAYWLSTFVCMIIFGYEGWSRRGEFLSAFFRMVSRFAIVETTPDHPSEGRALSLCWPGAKLWSAQALPASGMLFLLLTLSSVSFDGLSKTFSWLGANGVNPLEFPGRSALVGINSAGLVLMFIALVAVFFAAVFVGERLAGSISFGKAVGLLVWSIVPIALAYHFSHYLTALLVNGQNALVAISDPFDRGWNLFGTAHMNVGAGVIMGSDAAWIIWNFQAAAIIGGHILAVLVAHGLAFRLHPARSRAALSQFPLTVFMVAYTVFGLWLLSTPTAV
;
A
#
# COMPACT_ATOMS: atom_id res chain seq x y z
N MET A 1 -1.45 63.34 -19.99
CA MET A 1 -1.47 64.49 -19.05
C MET A 1 -0.61 64.10 -17.86
N PHE A 2 0.45 64.90 -17.63
CA PHE A 2 1.35 64.98 -16.47
C PHE A 2 2.14 63.70 -16.06
N GLY A 3 3.29 63.68 -16.24
CA GLY A 3 4.70 63.84 -16.29
C GLY A 3 5.38 64.20 -14.93
N PRO A 4 6.66 63.95 -14.80
CA PRO A 4 7.31 63.45 -13.57
C PRO A 4 8.06 64.54 -12.78
N GLN A 5 8.52 64.25 -11.55
CA GLN A 5 9.58 65.03 -10.91
C GLN A 5 10.61 64.15 -10.22
N LEU A 6 11.84 64.31 -10.71
CA LEU A 6 13.13 64.03 -10.10
C LEU A 6 13.43 65.04 -8.97
N LEU A 7 14.12 64.61 -7.94
CA LEU A 7 15.02 65.44 -7.15
C LEU A 7 16.27 64.65 -6.68
N HIS A 8 17.38 65.11 -7.18
CA HIS A 8 18.78 64.91 -6.75
C HIS A 8 19.04 65.68 -5.45
N VAL A 9 20.03 65.23 -4.68
CA VAL A 9 21.13 66.05 -4.09
C VAL A 9 21.97 65.20 -3.14
N ASP A 10 23.15 64.90 -3.51
CA ASP A 10 24.52 65.19 -3.03
C ASP A 10 25.06 64.49 -1.77
N ASP A 11 26.16 63.80 -2.04
CA ASP A 11 27.27 63.46 -1.14
C ASP A 11 28.10 64.70 -0.75
N PRO A 12 28.80 64.79 0.38
CA PRO A 12 30.21 64.53 0.33
C PRO A 12 30.93 64.05 1.63
N GLY A 13 31.94 63.16 1.49
CA GLY A 13 33.31 63.46 1.86
C GLY A 13 33.89 63.05 3.21
N GLY A 14 35.02 62.31 3.10
CA GLY A 14 36.17 62.36 3.99
C GLY A 14 36.32 61.28 5.06
N GLY A 15 37.24 60.38 5.07
CA GLY A 15 38.68 60.34 4.90
C GLY A 15 39.39 59.94 6.21
N ARG A 16 40.21 58.92 6.15
CA ARG A 16 41.49 58.63 6.88
C ARG A 16 41.64 57.23 7.48
N SER A 17 42.47 56.42 6.83
CA SER A 17 43.75 55.80 7.20
C SER A 17 43.93 55.11 8.57
N GLY A 18 44.12 53.79 8.56
CA GLY A 18 45.08 52.85 9.06
C GLY A 18 45.29 52.69 10.60
N PRO A 19 46.06 51.74 11.09
CA PRO A 19 46.92 50.76 10.43
C PRO A 19 46.81 49.28 10.92
N VAL A 20 47.51 48.45 10.20
CA VAL A 20 47.95 47.06 10.37
C VAL A 20 48.29 46.63 11.81
N SER A 21 47.85 45.47 12.25
CA SER A 21 48.57 44.65 13.22
C SER A 21 48.50 43.15 12.91
N LYS A 22 49.68 42.55 12.84
CA LYS A 22 50.01 41.14 12.76
C LYS A 22 49.50 40.38 13.98
N ILE A 23 48.89 39.19 13.79
CA ILE A 23 48.83 38.19 14.85
C ILE A 23 49.11 36.80 14.30
N MET A 24 50.19 36.31 14.75
CA MET A 24 50.76 34.98 15.02
C MET A 24 49.83 33.77 14.83
N ARG A 25 50.37 32.85 14.02
CA ARG A 25 50.03 31.42 14.01
C ARG A 25 50.49 30.74 15.31
N ARG A 26 49.63 30.03 15.99
CA ARG A 26 49.98 28.97 16.94
C ARG A 26 49.47 27.63 16.44
N ARG A 27 50.41 26.66 16.27
CA ARG A 27 50.16 25.22 16.08
C ARG A 27 49.87 24.61 17.46
N PRO A 28 48.98 23.61 17.57
CA PRO A 28 48.86 22.81 18.78
C PRO A 28 49.83 21.63 18.77
N ALA A 29 50.31 21.33 19.98
CA ALA A 29 51.29 20.32 20.31
C ALA A 29 50.75 18.89 20.18
N GLN A 30 51.68 18.00 19.78
CA GLN A 30 51.55 16.55 19.82
C GLN A 30 51.54 16.05 21.27
N ALA A 31 50.54 15.24 21.67
CA ALA A 31 50.57 14.47 22.89
C ALA A 31 51.05 13.04 22.56
N GLN A 32 52.10 12.63 23.26
CA GLN A 32 52.77 11.33 23.17
C GLN A 32 51.93 10.23 23.87
N LEU A 33 51.85 9.07 23.25
CA LEU A 33 51.41 7.80 23.83
C LEU A 33 52.52 7.14 24.65
N PRO A 34 52.25 6.51 25.80
CA PRO A 34 53.21 5.63 26.44
C PRO A 34 53.13 4.19 25.88
N ARG A 35 54.29 3.64 25.51
CA ARG A 35 54.55 2.23 25.24
C ARG A 35 54.53 1.46 26.55
N ILE A 36 53.81 0.34 26.63
CA ILE A 36 54.01 -0.71 27.61
C ILE A 36 54.39 -1.99 26.89
N ALA A 37 55.42 -2.62 27.43
CA ALA A 37 56.18 -3.73 26.91
C ALA A 37 55.42 -5.06 26.90
N ALA A 38 55.81 -5.89 25.94
CA ALA A 38 55.47 -7.30 25.86
C ALA A 38 56.21 -8.11 26.97
N ASP A 39 55.49 -8.99 27.63
CA ASP A 39 56.12 -10.22 28.19
C ASP A 39 55.20 -11.44 27.90
N GLY A 40 55.83 -12.44 27.32
CA GLY A 40 55.20 -13.67 26.87
C GLY A 40 55.12 -14.70 27.95
N ARG A 41 54.12 -15.53 27.89
CA ARG A 41 54.16 -17.00 28.18
C ARG A 41 52.88 -17.64 27.71
N GLY A 42 53.01 -18.62 26.83
CA GLY A 42 51.95 -19.42 26.24
C GLY A 42 51.28 -20.41 27.20
N ARG A 43 50.07 -20.71 26.86
CA ARG A 43 49.46 -22.03 27.09
C ARG A 43 48.27 -22.23 26.13
N GLU A 44 48.44 -23.20 25.24
CA GLU A 44 47.38 -23.79 24.42
C GLU A 44 46.22 -24.34 25.29
N ARG A 45 44.98 -23.98 24.95
CA ARG A 45 43.80 -24.81 25.26
C ARG A 45 42.86 -24.77 24.08
N ARG A 46 42.56 -25.98 23.57
CA ARG A 46 41.60 -26.31 22.53
C ARG A 46 40.18 -25.86 22.92
N PRO A 47 39.31 -25.56 21.93
CA PRO A 47 37.95 -25.14 22.20
C PRO A 47 37.02 -26.32 22.50
N GLN A 48 36.24 -26.22 23.54
CA GLN A 48 35.10 -27.10 23.82
C GLN A 48 33.92 -26.71 22.93
N ARG A 49 33.40 -27.74 22.30
CA ARG A 49 32.26 -27.76 21.38
C ARG A 49 30.96 -27.52 22.14
N ASN A 50 30.16 -26.54 21.70
CA ASN A 50 28.86 -26.20 22.25
C ASN A 50 27.83 -27.30 22.10
N SER A 51 27.37 -27.84 23.24
CA SER A 51 26.22 -28.70 23.40
C SER A 51 24.98 -27.88 23.80
N ARG A 52 24.38 -27.14 22.86
CA ARG A 52 23.09 -26.43 23.11
C ARG A 52 22.08 -26.55 21.96
N LEU A 53 22.25 -27.51 21.06
CA LEU A 53 21.31 -27.73 19.94
C LEU A 53 20.54 -29.06 20.01
N GLU A 54 20.74 -29.89 21.05
CA GLU A 54 20.04 -31.18 21.15
C GLU A 54 18.82 -31.21 22.08
N VAL A 55 18.48 -30.10 22.77
CA VAL A 55 17.34 -30.09 23.71
C VAL A 55 16.01 -29.66 23.05
N VAL A 56 16.04 -29.11 21.83
CA VAL A 56 14.81 -28.69 21.13
C VAL A 56 14.19 -29.78 20.26
N ALA A 57 14.92 -30.81 19.91
CA ALA A 57 14.40 -31.93 19.09
C ALA A 57 13.65 -33.03 19.89
N ALA A 58 13.80 -33.06 21.22
CA ALA A 58 13.17 -34.11 22.06
C ALA A 58 11.73 -33.77 22.50
N SER A 59 11.25 -32.56 22.31
CA SER A 59 9.90 -32.13 22.74
C SER A 59 8.80 -32.34 21.70
N TYR A 60 9.15 -32.65 20.45
CA TYR A 60 8.17 -32.87 19.37
C TYR A 60 7.85 -34.34 19.09
N GLY A 61 8.55 -35.30 19.74
CA GLY A 61 8.38 -36.72 19.52
C GLY A 61 7.34 -37.42 20.41
N LEU A 62 6.75 -36.73 21.38
CA LEU A 62 5.91 -37.39 22.41
C LEU A 62 4.39 -37.12 22.24
N PHE A 63 3.97 -36.37 21.26
CA PHE A 63 2.52 -36.05 21.04
C PHE A 63 1.85 -36.87 19.92
N THR A 64 2.60 -37.65 19.12
CA THR A 64 2.04 -38.42 18.00
C THR A 64 1.85 -39.91 18.24
N LYS A 65 2.13 -40.42 19.46
CA LYS A 65 1.97 -41.85 19.79
C LYS A 65 0.78 -42.22 20.70
N ARG A 66 -0.17 -41.30 20.94
CA ARG A 66 -1.32 -41.57 21.81
C ARG A 66 -2.70 -41.55 21.10
N ALA A 67 -2.73 -41.50 19.78
CA ALA A 67 -3.98 -41.50 19.01
C ALA A 67 -4.22 -42.73 18.11
N LEU A 68 -3.39 -43.77 18.21
CA LEU A 68 -3.53 -44.97 17.40
C LEU A 68 -3.45 -46.26 18.24
N GLY A 69 -4.31 -46.37 19.25
CA GLY A 69 -4.32 -47.55 20.08
C GLY A 69 -5.63 -47.77 20.84
N ALA A 70 -6.74 -47.90 20.15
CA ALA A 70 -7.95 -48.51 20.71
C ALA A 70 -8.99 -48.73 19.59
N SER A 71 -8.96 -49.87 18.91
CA SER A 71 -10.14 -50.61 18.46
C SER A 71 -9.73 -51.84 17.65
N THR A 72 -9.48 -52.93 18.33
CA THR A 72 -9.69 -54.25 17.80
C THR A 72 -10.03 -55.15 18.98
N LYS A 73 -11.27 -55.55 19.06
CA LYS A 73 -11.75 -56.91 19.44
C LYS A 73 -13.25 -56.83 19.80
N SER A 74 -14.10 -57.35 18.98
CA SER A 74 -14.89 -58.53 19.33
C SER A 74 -15.78 -58.89 18.13
N GLY A 75 -15.54 -60.03 17.59
CA GLY A 75 -16.42 -60.69 16.67
C GLY A 75 -17.49 -61.48 17.45
N THR A 76 -18.62 -61.66 16.83
CA THR A 76 -19.45 -62.88 16.97
C THR A 76 -20.36 -63.00 15.78
N HIS A 77 -20.43 -64.23 15.28
CA HIS A 77 -21.28 -64.80 14.25
C HIS A 77 -22.77 -64.74 14.57
N PHE A 78 -23.58 -64.73 13.54
CA PHE A 78 -24.82 -65.45 13.24
C PHE A 78 -25.54 -64.63 12.17
N GLY A 79 -26.01 -65.09 11.02
CA GLY A 79 -26.67 -66.32 10.67
C GLY A 79 -27.68 -65.93 9.61
N THR A 80 -27.67 -66.57 8.49
CA THR A 80 -28.53 -66.49 7.31
C THR A 80 -30.03 -66.50 7.62
N SER A 81 -30.83 -65.65 6.94
CA SER A 81 -32.16 -66.00 6.49
C SER A 81 -32.70 -65.03 5.45
N THR A 82 -32.97 -65.58 4.30
CA THR A 82 -33.73 -65.04 3.17
C THR A 82 -35.15 -64.67 3.57
N ARG A 83 -35.64 -63.49 3.16
CA ARG A 83 -36.98 -63.34 2.63
C ARG A 83 -37.17 -62.00 1.89
N ALA A 84 -37.68 -62.11 0.67
CA ALA A 84 -38.11 -61.04 -0.20
C ALA A 84 -39.31 -60.29 0.38
N SER A 85 -39.31 -58.97 0.24
CA SER A 85 -40.54 -58.22 0.22
C SER A 85 -40.39 -57.01 -0.71
N SER A 86 -41.23 -56.96 -1.68
CA SER A 86 -41.48 -56.02 -2.75
C SER A 86 -41.47 -54.54 -2.34
N SER A 87 -40.74 -53.74 -3.07
CA SER A 87 -40.77 -52.26 -2.99
C SER A 87 -41.95 -51.68 -3.83
N PRO A 88 -42.57 -50.58 -3.39
CA PRO A 88 -43.75 -49.97 -4.03
C PRO A 88 -43.42 -48.96 -5.15
N LEU A 89 -42.47 -49.27 -6.03
CA LEU A 89 -42.10 -48.43 -7.17
C LEU A 89 -42.55 -48.95 -8.53
N SER A 90 -43.34 -50.04 -8.56
CA SER A 90 -43.86 -50.62 -9.82
C SER A 90 -45.23 -50.08 -10.29
N PHE A 91 -45.89 -49.21 -9.53
CA PHE A 91 -47.23 -48.68 -9.91
C PHE A 91 -47.20 -47.31 -10.59
N ALA A 92 -46.06 -46.61 -10.59
CA ALA A 92 -45.94 -45.28 -11.24
C ALA A 92 -45.48 -45.35 -12.71
N ASN A 93 -44.97 -46.50 -13.18
CA ASN A 93 -44.45 -46.61 -14.56
C ASN A 93 -45.47 -47.14 -15.60
N ALA A 94 -46.66 -47.59 -15.17
CA ALA A 94 -47.67 -48.12 -16.08
C ALA A 94 -48.74 -47.08 -16.58
N MET A 95 -48.71 -45.85 -16.05
CA MET A 95 -49.66 -44.80 -16.46
C MET A 95 -49.06 -43.74 -17.40
N TRP A 96 -47.79 -43.88 -17.81
CA TRP A 96 -47.13 -42.90 -18.69
C TRP A 96 -46.82 -43.43 -20.10
N GLN A 97 -47.21 -44.68 -20.43
CA GLN A 97 -46.87 -45.25 -21.74
C GLN A 97 -47.99 -45.23 -22.78
N ASP A 98 -49.25 -44.91 -22.43
CA ASP A 98 -50.36 -44.98 -23.39
C ASP A 98 -50.96 -43.61 -23.81
N GLY A 99 -50.25 -42.48 -23.58
CA GLY A 99 -50.79 -41.14 -23.87
C GLY A 99 -50.06 -40.32 -24.94
N TRP A 100 -48.99 -40.82 -25.59
CA TRP A 100 -48.14 -39.97 -26.47
C TRP A 100 -47.76 -40.60 -27.81
N MET A 101 -48.67 -41.26 -28.49
CA MET A 101 -48.40 -41.71 -29.86
C MET A 101 -49.41 -41.17 -30.88
N ALA A 102 -49.83 -39.91 -30.78
CA ALA A 102 -50.61 -39.25 -31.83
C ALA A 102 -50.45 -37.72 -31.76
N ALA A 103 -49.22 -37.20 -31.98
CA ALA A 103 -49.00 -35.82 -32.47
C ALA A 103 -47.50 -35.64 -32.79
N ASP A 104 -47.22 -35.36 -34.04
CA ASP A 104 -46.13 -34.51 -34.51
C ASP A 104 -44.87 -35.09 -35.11
N SER A 105 -44.99 -35.13 -36.41
CA SER A 105 -43.83 -35.06 -37.34
C SER A 105 -43.30 -33.61 -37.59
N GLU A 106 -43.94 -32.56 -37.03
CA GLU A 106 -43.49 -31.15 -37.22
C GLU A 106 -42.58 -30.59 -36.12
N HIS A 107 -42.65 -31.14 -34.89
CA HIS A 107 -41.78 -30.64 -33.80
C HIS A 107 -40.34 -31.15 -33.81
N LYS A 108 -40.00 -32.16 -34.58
CA LYS A 108 -38.63 -32.70 -34.64
C LYS A 108 -37.62 -31.83 -35.41
N SER A 109 -38.09 -30.93 -36.29
CA SER A 109 -37.20 -30.04 -37.06
C SER A 109 -36.83 -28.76 -36.27
N ILE A 110 -37.66 -28.32 -35.33
CA ILE A 110 -37.44 -27.12 -34.51
C ILE A 110 -36.50 -27.45 -33.34
N SER A 111 -36.61 -28.64 -32.76
CA SER A 111 -35.76 -29.06 -31.65
C SER A 111 -34.30 -29.33 -32.08
N ALA A 112 -34.08 -29.86 -33.28
CA ALA A 112 -32.73 -30.09 -33.81
C ALA A 112 -31.99 -28.77 -34.17
N ARG A 113 -32.72 -27.75 -34.66
CA ARG A 113 -32.17 -26.42 -34.91
C ARG A 113 -31.92 -25.64 -33.61
N ALA A 114 -32.80 -25.74 -32.63
CA ALA A 114 -32.61 -25.15 -31.31
C ALA A 114 -31.42 -25.79 -30.56
N LEU A 115 -31.26 -27.12 -30.66
CA LEU A 115 -30.13 -27.84 -30.08
C LEU A 115 -28.80 -27.49 -30.81
N GLY A 116 -28.84 -27.32 -32.14
CA GLY A 116 -27.68 -26.88 -32.92
C GLY A 116 -27.26 -25.45 -32.58
N ILE A 117 -28.19 -24.52 -32.36
CA ILE A 117 -27.94 -23.15 -31.92
C ILE A 117 -27.44 -23.14 -30.47
N ALA A 118 -28.01 -23.96 -29.59
CA ALA A 118 -27.56 -24.09 -28.19
C ALA A 118 -26.14 -24.70 -28.09
N LEU A 119 -25.83 -25.71 -28.93
CA LEU A 119 -24.49 -26.29 -28.98
C LEU A 119 -23.47 -25.37 -29.66
N SER A 120 -23.89 -24.57 -30.65
CA SER A 120 -23.03 -23.54 -31.26
C SER A 120 -22.78 -22.36 -30.29
N ALA A 121 -23.78 -21.97 -29.50
CA ALA A 121 -23.63 -20.98 -28.44
C ALA A 121 -22.78 -21.51 -27.28
N ALA A 122 -22.88 -22.79 -26.93
CA ALA A 122 -22.07 -23.44 -25.93
C ALA A 122 -20.59 -23.62 -26.38
N ALA A 123 -20.34 -23.77 -27.69
CA ALA A 123 -18.99 -23.84 -28.25
C ALA A 123 -18.28 -22.47 -28.35
N LEU A 124 -19.02 -21.36 -28.22
CA LEU A 124 -18.49 -19.98 -28.19
C LEU A 124 -18.21 -19.46 -26.77
N VAL A 125 -18.51 -20.25 -25.73
CA VAL A 125 -18.35 -19.84 -24.30
C VAL A 125 -17.01 -20.23 -23.64
N PRO A 126 -16.08 -21.01 -24.23
CA PRO A 126 -14.92 -21.47 -23.45
C PRO A 126 -13.79 -20.46 -23.30
N HIS A 127 -13.88 -19.20 -23.74
CA HIS A 127 -12.70 -18.30 -23.76
C HIS A 127 -12.76 -17.11 -22.79
N PHE A 128 -13.75 -17.05 -21.89
CA PHE A 128 -13.89 -15.88 -20.99
C PHE A 128 -13.89 -16.18 -19.48
N THR A 129 -13.44 -17.34 -19.04
CA THR A 129 -13.55 -17.71 -17.62
C THR A 129 -12.24 -18.21 -17.02
N THR A 130 -11.22 -17.36 -16.88
CA THR A 130 -10.03 -17.82 -16.13
C THR A 130 -9.33 -16.85 -15.18
N PRO A 131 -9.73 -15.63 -14.82
CA PRO A 131 -9.05 -14.97 -13.70
C PRO A 131 -9.80 -14.95 -12.37
N ALA A 132 -11.08 -15.36 -12.32
CA ALA A 132 -11.90 -15.22 -11.11
C ALA A 132 -11.61 -16.26 -10.01
N PHE A 133 -11.05 -17.41 -10.34
CA PHE A 133 -10.92 -18.54 -9.40
C PHE A 133 -9.77 -18.42 -8.41
N ALA A 134 -8.70 -17.67 -8.70
CA ALA A 134 -7.54 -17.59 -7.83
C ALA A 134 -7.84 -16.85 -6.52
N HIS A 135 -8.60 -15.76 -6.57
CA HIS A 135 -8.94 -14.98 -5.38
C HIS A 135 -10.00 -15.65 -4.51
N ALA A 136 -10.97 -16.33 -5.12
CA ALA A 136 -12.02 -17.04 -4.39
C ALA A 136 -11.47 -18.24 -3.61
N SER A 137 -10.50 -18.98 -4.17
CA SER A 137 -9.90 -20.15 -3.52
C SER A 137 -9.04 -19.79 -2.32
N GLU A 138 -8.23 -18.71 -2.39
CA GLU A 138 -7.40 -18.25 -1.29
C GLU A 138 -8.25 -17.88 -0.07
N ARG A 139 -9.29 -17.07 -0.26
CA ARG A 139 -10.18 -16.66 0.84
C ARG A 139 -11.00 -17.80 1.41
N GLY A 140 -11.31 -18.81 0.63
CA GLY A 140 -11.91 -20.06 1.11
C GLY A 140 -11.03 -20.75 2.16
N TYR A 141 -9.71 -20.82 1.95
CA TYR A 141 -8.77 -21.35 2.93
C TYR A 141 -8.62 -20.45 4.16
N VAL A 142 -8.64 -19.13 4.01
CA VAL A 142 -8.58 -18.17 5.14
C VAL A 142 -9.77 -18.35 6.08
N MET A 143 -10.96 -18.66 5.58
CA MET A 143 -12.14 -18.93 6.40
C MET A 143 -12.00 -20.18 7.30
N LEU A 144 -11.10 -21.09 6.96
CA LEU A 144 -10.77 -22.27 7.79
C LEU A 144 -9.78 -21.95 8.92
N LEU A 145 -9.15 -20.78 8.89
CA LEU A 145 -8.21 -20.35 9.93
C LEU A 145 -8.98 -19.76 11.13
N PRO A 146 -8.43 -19.88 12.34
CA PRO A 146 -9.05 -19.33 13.54
C PRO A 146 -8.86 -17.79 13.64
N THR A 147 -9.37 -17.06 12.64
CA THR A 147 -9.15 -15.61 12.47
C THR A 147 -9.60 -14.77 13.67
N GLY A 148 -10.60 -15.24 14.44
CA GLY A 148 -11.07 -14.57 15.65
C GLY A 148 -9.97 -14.35 16.69
N TYR A 149 -9.03 -15.29 16.86
CA TYR A 149 -7.90 -15.12 17.79
C TYR A 149 -6.96 -14.01 17.33
N TYR A 150 -6.76 -13.84 16.02
CA TYR A 150 -5.93 -12.75 15.46
C TYR A 150 -6.59 -11.39 15.70
N VAL A 151 -7.92 -11.30 15.54
CA VAL A 151 -8.67 -10.06 15.79
C VAL A 151 -8.55 -9.65 17.24
N VAL A 152 -8.82 -10.55 18.17
CA VAL A 152 -8.74 -10.28 19.63
C VAL A 152 -7.29 -10.02 20.04
N GLY A 153 -6.34 -10.88 19.63
CA GLY A 153 -4.93 -10.75 19.95
C GLY A 153 -4.33 -9.46 19.40
N GLY A 154 -4.69 -9.07 18.17
CA GLY A 154 -4.27 -7.82 17.54
C GLY A 154 -4.79 -6.59 18.27
N ALA A 155 -6.08 -6.58 18.64
CA ALA A 155 -6.68 -5.50 19.44
C ALA A 155 -5.97 -5.35 20.79
N VAL A 156 -5.74 -6.46 21.50
CA VAL A 156 -5.03 -6.47 22.79
C VAL A 156 -3.58 -6.01 22.63
N ALA A 157 -2.87 -6.44 21.58
CA ALA A 157 -1.49 -6.04 21.33
C ALA A 157 -1.36 -4.53 21.08
N VAL A 158 -2.27 -3.94 20.30
CA VAL A 158 -2.30 -2.49 20.03
C VAL A 158 -2.66 -1.71 21.31
N ALA A 159 -3.65 -2.16 22.09
CA ALA A 159 -4.01 -1.54 23.37
C ALA A 159 -2.86 -1.63 24.39
N ALA A 160 -2.21 -2.78 24.51
CA ALA A 160 -1.06 -2.99 25.38
C ALA A 160 0.14 -2.11 24.98
N SER A 161 0.38 -1.92 23.68
CA SER A 161 1.46 -1.05 23.19
C SER A 161 1.28 0.40 23.68
N PHE A 162 0.05 0.91 23.74
CA PHE A 162 -0.23 2.23 24.30
C PHE A 162 0.11 2.30 25.78
N LEU A 163 -0.28 1.28 26.56
CA LEU A 163 0.02 1.25 28.02
C LEU A 163 1.52 1.23 28.28
N VAL A 164 2.28 0.45 27.49
CA VAL A 164 3.75 0.41 27.58
C VAL A 164 4.34 1.77 27.23
N LEU A 165 3.88 2.40 26.14
CA LEU A 165 4.38 3.70 25.69
C LEU A 165 4.06 4.83 26.68
N ALA A 166 2.89 4.79 27.34
CA ALA A 166 2.51 5.79 28.34
C ALA A 166 3.49 5.87 29.54
N VAL A 167 4.24 4.78 29.81
CA VAL A 167 5.26 4.72 30.87
C VAL A 167 6.68 5.00 30.36
N LEU A 168 6.92 4.90 29.02
CA LEU A 168 8.25 5.11 28.45
C LEU A 168 8.73 6.57 28.60
N PRO A 169 10.01 6.78 28.93
CA PRO A 169 10.55 8.14 29.02
C PRO A 169 10.68 8.77 27.63
N PRO A 170 10.23 10.03 27.44
CA PRO A 170 10.32 10.75 26.16
C PRO A 170 11.74 10.79 25.57
N ARG A 171 12.76 10.90 26.44
CA ARG A 171 14.17 10.92 26.03
C ARG A 171 14.61 9.69 25.25
N LEU A 172 14.02 8.52 25.51
CA LEU A 172 14.32 7.29 24.74
C LEU A 172 13.77 7.40 23.31
N LEU A 173 12.54 7.89 23.18
CA LEU A 173 11.91 8.12 21.88
C LEU A 173 12.68 9.16 21.05
N GLU A 174 13.11 10.24 21.70
CA GLU A 174 13.95 11.28 21.06
C GLU A 174 15.28 10.72 20.57
N ARG A 175 15.98 9.91 21.37
CA ARG A 175 17.24 9.27 20.97
C ARG A 175 17.04 8.34 19.77
N ILE A 176 16.00 7.50 19.79
CA ILE A 176 15.67 6.61 18.69
C ILE A 176 15.34 7.44 17.43
N SER A 177 14.54 8.49 17.56
CA SER A 177 14.17 9.34 16.41
C SER A 177 15.32 10.14 15.84
N ALA A 178 16.31 10.48 16.66
CA ALA A 178 17.51 11.24 16.24
C ALA A 178 18.64 10.37 15.66
N SER A 179 18.57 9.06 15.87
CA SER A 179 19.63 8.13 15.42
C SER A 179 19.69 8.08 13.89
N ARG A 180 20.87 8.36 13.33
CA ARG A 180 21.16 8.31 11.89
C ARG A 180 22.50 7.62 11.66
N LEU A 181 22.50 6.67 10.72
CA LEU A 181 23.72 6.02 10.24
C LEU A 181 23.97 6.45 8.79
N PRO A 182 25.03 7.24 8.49
CA PRO A 182 25.31 7.64 7.12
C PRO A 182 25.71 6.43 6.28
N ILE A 183 25.18 6.35 5.02
CA ILE A 183 25.47 5.23 4.10
C ILE A 183 26.28 5.74 2.91
N GLY A 184 26.05 6.97 2.44
CA GLY A 184 26.71 7.50 1.24
C GLY A 184 26.11 8.82 0.76
N GLN A 185 26.59 9.26 -0.41
CA GLN A 185 26.11 10.48 -1.07
C GLN A 185 25.81 10.21 -2.54
N PHE A 186 24.82 10.90 -3.11
CA PHE A 186 24.43 10.79 -4.51
C PHE A 186 24.36 12.17 -5.18
N GLY A 187 24.92 12.27 -6.39
CA GLY A 187 24.80 13.46 -7.21
C GLY A 187 23.46 13.58 -7.94
N ASP A 188 22.95 14.80 -8.09
CA ASP A 188 21.64 15.06 -8.76
C ASP A 188 21.65 14.85 -10.29
N ALA A 189 22.83 14.72 -10.93
CA ALA A 189 22.95 14.58 -12.38
C ALA A 189 22.22 13.33 -12.92
N ALA A 190 22.29 12.19 -12.23
CA ALA A 190 21.63 10.97 -12.63
C ALA A 190 20.09 11.09 -12.64
N ARG A 191 19.51 11.97 -11.84
CA ARG A 191 18.07 12.16 -11.71
C ARG A 191 17.40 12.58 -13.03
N ILE A 192 18.06 13.43 -13.83
CA ILE A 192 17.51 13.88 -15.12
C ILE A 192 17.39 12.67 -16.07
N TRP A 193 18.44 11.86 -16.15
CA TRP A 193 18.47 10.69 -17.01
C TRP A 193 17.47 9.61 -16.58
N ILE A 194 17.40 9.32 -15.28
CA ILE A 194 16.44 8.35 -14.73
C ILE A 194 15.00 8.80 -15.00
N SER A 195 14.68 10.07 -14.77
CA SER A 195 13.36 10.60 -15.03
C SER A 195 13.01 10.62 -16.53
N THR A 196 13.98 10.95 -17.41
CA THR A 196 13.78 10.92 -18.86
C THR A 196 13.58 9.48 -19.36
N LEU A 197 14.32 8.52 -18.82
CA LEU A 197 14.12 7.10 -19.10
C LEU A 197 12.73 6.64 -18.61
N ALA A 198 12.31 7.05 -17.42
CA ALA A 198 10.98 6.73 -16.90
C ALA A 198 9.86 7.31 -17.80
N PHE A 199 10.07 8.50 -18.36
CA PHE A 199 9.14 9.05 -19.37
C PHE A 199 9.14 8.23 -20.66
N ALA A 200 10.29 7.79 -21.17
CA ALA A 200 10.37 6.95 -22.34
C ALA A 200 9.67 5.59 -22.12
N VAL A 201 9.89 4.96 -20.96
CA VAL A 201 9.19 3.74 -20.56
C VAL A 201 7.68 3.96 -20.50
N LEU A 202 7.23 5.06 -19.88
CA LEU A 202 5.81 5.43 -19.84
C LEU A 202 5.22 5.57 -21.26
N ALA A 203 5.93 6.22 -22.19
CA ALA A 203 5.49 6.37 -23.56
C ALA A 203 5.35 5.00 -24.29
N ILE A 204 6.30 4.07 -24.05
CA ILE A 204 6.22 2.70 -24.58
C ILE A 204 5.03 1.94 -23.98
N LEU A 205 4.80 2.05 -22.68
CA LEU A 205 3.66 1.42 -22.01
C LEU A 205 2.32 1.95 -22.52
N VAL A 206 2.20 3.26 -22.74
CA VAL A 206 1.02 3.88 -23.34
C VAL A 206 0.81 3.37 -24.76
N ALA A 207 1.87 3.28 -25.56
CA ALA A 207 1.80 2.70 -26.90
C ALA A 207 1.36 1.22 -26.86
N ALA A 208 1.88 0.43 -25.91
CA ALA A 208 1.47 -0.96 -25.72
C ALA A 208 0.00 -1.07 -25.27
N GLY A 209 -0.50 -0.15 -24.46
CA GLY A 209 -1.91 -0.08 -24.07
C GLY A 209 -2.87 0.19 -25.24
N ILE A 210 -2.40 0.92 -26.27
CA ILE A 210 -3.20 1.24 -27.46
C ILE A 210 -3.06 0.17 -28.56
N LEU A 211 -1.85 -0.34 -28.78
CA LEU A 211 -1.47 -1.16 -29.92
C LEU A 211 -1.24 -2.64 -29.58
N GLY A 212 -1.09 -2.98 -28.31
CA GLY A 212 -0.83 -4.33 -27.82
C GLY A 212 -2.10 -5.13 -27.52
N SER A 213 -1.93 -6.19 -26.72
CA SER A 213 -3.02 -7.06 -26.31
C SER A 213 -4.14 -6.29 -25.58
N ARG A 214 -5.38 -6.72 -25.79
CA ARG A 214 -6.55 -6.18 -25.07
C ARG A 214 -6.79 -6.89 -23.74
N ASP A 215 -6.15 -8.03 -23.53
CA ASP A 215 -6.20 -8.74 -22.26
C ASP A 215 -5.36 -8.00 -21.20
N PRO A 216 -5.96 -7.56 -20.09
CA PRO A 216 -5.24 -6.85 -19.01
C PRO A 216 -4.09 -7.66 -18.40
N LEU A 217 -4.16 -8.99 -18.41
CA LEU A 217 -3.12 -9.85 -17.85
C LEU A 217 -1.96 -10.11 -18.82
N SER A 218 -2.17 -9.85 -20.11
CA SER A 218 -1.15 -9.97 -21.15
C SER A 218 -0.59 -8.62 -21.60
N ASN A 219 -1.19 -7.51 -21.16
CA ASN A 219 -0.73 -6.16 -21.50
C ASN A 219 0.11 -5.55 -20.37
N PRO A 220 1.33 -5.05 -20.64
CA PRO A 220 2.20 -4.52 -19.60
C PRO A 220 1.68 -3.23 -18.95
N LEU A 221 0.81 -2.44 -19.62
CA LEU A 221 0.35 -1.17 -19.08
C LEU A 221 -0.49 -1.32 -17.81
N PRO A 222 -1.62 -2.08 -17.77
CA PRO A 222 -2.39 -2.28 -16.55
C PRO A 222 -1.57 -2.90 -15.43
N LEU A 223 -0.75 -3.92 -15.74
CA LEU A 223 0.10 -4.60 -14.78
C LEU A 223 1.14 -3.66 -14.17
N THR A 224 1.74 -2.76 -14.99
CA THR A 224 2.68 -1.76 -14.47
C THR A 224 1.97 -0.72 -13.61
N VAL A 225 0.84 -0.18 -14.06
CA VAL A 225 0.14 0.88 -13.32
C VAL A 225 -0.40 0.35 -11.99
N TRP A 226 -1.18 -0.74 -12.02
CA TRP A 226 -1.89 -1.22 -10.84
C TRP A 226 -1.02 -2.06 -9.91
N THR A 227 -0.10 -2.88 -10.46
CA THR A 227 0.69 -3.80 -9.64
C THR A 227 2.07 -3.22 -9.30
N LEU A 228 2.84 -2.78 -10.31
CA LEU A 228 4.22 -2.36 -10.07
C LEU A 228 4.31 -0.94 -9.49
N VAL A 229 3.52 0.02 -9.99
CA VAL A 229 3.57 1.42 -9.52
C VAL A 229 2.67 1.61 -8.31
N TRP A 230 1.37 1.27 -8.41
CA TRP A 230 0.44 1.50 -7.30
C TRP A 230 0.79 0.67 -6.07
N VAL A 231 1.08 -0.63 -6.23
CA VAL A 231 1.42 -1.49 -5.11
C VAL A 231 2.93 -1.54 -4.85
N GLY A 232 3.70 -2.03 -5.81
CA GLY A 232 5.12 -2.30 -5.61
C GLY A 232 5.92 -1.05 -5.25
N LEU A 233 5.76 0.06 -6.02
CA LEU A 233 6.47 1.30 -5.75
C LEU A 233 6.00 1.97 -4.45
N THR A 234 4.73 1.85 -4.06
CA THR A 234 4.24 2.33 -2.75
C THR A 234 5.00 1.66 -1.60
N LEU A 235 5.16 0.34 -1.67
CA LEU A 235 5.92 -0.41 -0.67
C LEU A 235 7.40 -0.04 -0.67
N LEU A 236 8.00 0.13 -1.85
CA LEU A 236 9.38 0.60 -1.98
C LEU A 236 9.58 2.00 -1.38
N GLN A 237 8.61 2.92 -1.55
CA GLN A 237 8.65 4.24 -0.91
C GLN A 237 8.62 4.12 0.61
N GLY A 238 7.81 3.20 1.13
CA GLY A 238 7.70 2.95 2.58
C GLY A 238 8.96 2.39 3.20
N VAL A 239 9.80 1.71 2.42
CA VAL A 239 11.05 1.09 2.91
C VAL A 239 12.28 1.94 2.55
N PHE A 240 12.45 2.28 1.28
CA PHE A 240 13.69 2.89 0.75
C PHE A 240 13.65 4.41 0.62
N GLY A 241 12.57 5.05 1.02
CA GLY A 241 12.44 6.50 0.92
C GLY A 241 11.85 6.97 -0.41
N ASN A 242 12.00 8.26 -0.72
CA ASN A 242 11.34 8.87 -1.88
C ASN A 242 12.01 8.53 -3.22
N VAL A 243 11.90 7.27 -3.64
CA VAL A 243 12.38 6.76 -4.95
C VAL A 243 11.67 7.50 -6.10
N TRP A 244 10.37 7.85 -5.94
CA TRP A 244 9.62 8.61 -6.94
C TRP A 244 10.25 9.94 -7.31
N SER A 245 10.97 10.57 -6.40
CA SER A 245 11.67 11.83 -6.71
C SER A 245 12.69 11.68 -7.85
N TRP A 246 13.13 10.46 -8.14
CA TRP A 246 14.07 10.11 -9.21
C TRP A 246 13.36 9.54 -10.44
N THR A 247 12.33 8.72 -10.21
CA THR A 247 11.66 7.93 -11.26
C THR A 247 10.40 8.59 -11.83
N ASN A 248 9.97 9.75 -11.31
CA ASN A 248 8.78 10.40 -11.85
C ASN A 248 9.03 10.88 -13.30
N PRO A 249 8.06 10.65 -14.20
CA PRO A 249 8.26 10.88 -15.64
C PRO A 249 8.13 12.34 -16.07
N TRP A 250 8.05 13.30 -15.15
CA TRP A 250 7.92 14.73 -15.46
C TRP A 250 9.21 15.51 -15.28
N TYR A 251 10.09 15.12 -14.35
CA TYR A 251 11.26 15.94 -14.00
C TYR A 251 12.23 16.11 -15.17
N GLY A 252 12.55 15.04 -15.89
CA GLY A 252 13.42 15.08 -17.07
C GLY A 252 12.84 15.97 -18.18
N PRO A 253 11.63 15.69 -18.70
CA PRO A 253 10.95 16.55 -19.68
C PRO A 253 10.82 18.03 -19.21
N TRP A 254 10.50 18.25 -17.93
CA TRP A 254 10.46 19.61 -17.37
C TRP A 254 11.82 20.30 -17.41
N ARG A 255 12.90 19.62 -17.07
CA ARG A 255 14.24 20.19 -17.11
C ARG A 255 14.66 20.56 -18.53
N ILE A 256 14.32 19.73 -19.51
CA ILE A 256 14.53 20.02 -20.94
C ILE A 256 13.70 21.22 -21.35
N PHE A 257 12.39 21.23 -21.06
CA PHE A 257 11.50 22.33 -21.39
C PHE A 257 11.98 23.67 -20.76
N SER A 258 12.32 23.66 -19.46
CA SER A 258 12.74 24.87 -18.74
C SER A 258 14.13 25.37 -19.13
N SER A 259 14.96 24.56 -19.81
CA SER A 259 16.20 25.03 -20.41
C SER A 259 15.97 25.85 -21.69
N VAL A 260 14.93 25.49 -22.45
CA VAL A 260 14.53 26.21 -23.67
C VAL A 260 13.68 27.46 -23.34
N PHE A 261 12.85 27.36 -22.29
CA PHE A 261 11.94 28.41 -21.86
C PHE A 261 12.20 28.83 -20.40
N PRO A 262 13.26 29.58 -20.10
CA PRO A 262 13.66 29.92 -18.73
C PRO A 262 12.59 30.70 -17.95
N ALA A 263 11.75 31.49 -18.62
CA ALA A 263 10.69 32.30 -18.00
C ALA A 263 9.67 31.49 -17.16
N PHE A 264 9.56 30.17 -17.39
CA PHE A 264 8.65 29.29 -16.64
C PHE A 264 9.32 28.62 -15.42
N ARG A 265 10.64 28.78 -15.26
CA ARG A 265 11.44 28.10 -14.22
C ARG A 265 11.10 28.55 -12.81
N ASP A 266 10.86 29.86 -12.65
CA ASP A 266 10.69 30.50 -11.33
C ASP A 266 9.21 30.68 -10.94
N ARG A 267 8.31 30.00 -11.64
CA ARG A 267 6.90 30.00 -11.31
C ARG A 267 6.65 29.32 -9.97
N THR A 268 5.75 29.85 -9.18
CA THR A 268 5.42 29.35 -7.84
C THR A 268 3.93 29.11 -7.71
N MET A 269 3.60 28.01 -7.03
CA MET A 269 2.21 27.66 -6.73
C MET A 269 1.69 28.52 -5.57
N PRO A 270 0.49 29.16 -5.69
CA PRO A 270 -0.12 29.92 -4.61
C PRO A 270 -0.25 29.11 -3.32
N GLN A 271 0.06 29.74 -2.19
CA GLN A 271 0.02 29.05 -0.89
C GLN A 271 -1.40 28.61 -0.50
N GLY A 272 -2.42 29.38 -0.89
CA GLY A 272 -3.83 29.06 -0.63
C GLY A 272 -4.33 27.78 -1.28
N LEU A 273 -3.70 27.32 -2.38
CA LEU A 273 -4.04 26.04 -3.01
C LEU A 273 -3.61 24.83 -2.16
N ALA A 274 -2.60 24.97 -1.31
CA ALA A 274 -2.09 23.92 -0.43
C ALA A 274 -2.10 22.52 -1.10
N TYR A 275 -2.82 21.52 -0.56
CA TYR A 275 -2.95 20.17 -1.15
C TYR A 275 -4.30 19.91 -1.85
N TRP A 276 -5.14 20.95 -2.06
CA TRP A 276 -6.45 20.77 -2.68
C TRP A 276 -6.37 20.10 -4.07
N PRO A 277 -5.45 20.52 -4.98
CA PRO A 277 -5.33 19.82 -6.26
C PRO A 277 -4.97 18.35 -6.12
N ALA A 278 -4.01 18.01 -5.25
CA ALA A 278 -3.65 16.63 -5.01
C ALA A 278 -4.81 15.81 -4.42
N LEU A 279 -5.60 16.39 -3.52
CA LEU A 279 -6.79 15.77 -2.94
C LEU A 279 -7.84 15.43 -4.02
N ILE A 280 -8.12 16.37 -4.91
CA ILE A 280 -9.10 16.19 -6.00
C ILE A 280 -8.59 15.13 -7.00
N LEU A 281 -7.33 15.22 -7.39
CA LEU A 281 -6.72 14.24 -8.30
C LEU A 281 -6.69 12.83 -7.70
N PHE A 282 -6.38 12.70 -6.41
CA PHE A 282 -6.41 11.42 -5.72
C PHE A 282 -7.84 10.86 -5.57
N ALA A 283 -8.82 11.72 -5.29
CA ALA A 283 -10.23 11.31 -5.26
C ALA A 283 -10.70 10.78 -6.62
N SER A 284 -10.29 11.46 -7.72
CA SER A 284 -10.57 11.03 -9.09
C SER A 284 -9.88 9.71 -9.43
N PHE A 285 -8.62 9.54 -8.99
CA PHE A 285 -7.87 8.30 -9.15
C PHE A 285 -8.54 7.14 -8.39
N ALA A 286 -8.88 7.33 -7.12
CA ALA A 286 -9.55 6.32 -6.31
C ALA A 286 -10.92 5.94 -6.90
N TRP A 287 -11.68 6.90 -7.41
CA TRP A 287 -12.93 6.62 -8.11
C TRP A 287 -12.69 5.81 -9.40
N PHE A 288 -11.68 6.17 -10.18
CA PHE A 288 -11.32 5.43 -11.41
C PHE A 288 -10.88 4.00 -11.10
N GLU A 289 -10.02 3.80 -10.09
CA GLU A 289 -9.53 2.49 -9.67
C GLU A 289 -10.67 1.59 -9.15
N LEU A 290 -11.48 2.11 -8.20
CA LEU A 290 -12.40 1.30 -7.41
C LEU A 290 -13.79 1.16 -8.01
N ILE A 291 -14.24 2.14 -8.79
CA ILE A 291 -15.66 2.29 -9.18
C ILE A 291 -15.85 2.24 -10.69
N TYR A 292 -14.95 2.83 -11.46
CA TYR A 292 -15.07 2.83 -12.91
C TYR A 292 -15.22 1.39 -13.45
N PRO A 293 -16.14 1.13 -14.43
CA PRO A 293 -16.45 -0.22 -14.89
C PRO A 293 -15.28 -1.02 -15.47
N ALA A 294 -14.33 -0.35 -16.11
CA ALA A 294 -13.22 -1.01 -16.79
C ALA A 294 -11.87 -0.29 -16.57
N PRO A 295 -11.36 -0.24 -15.32
CA PRO A 295 -10.10 0.44 -15.00
C PRO A 295 -8.87 -0.28 -15.54
N GLU A 296 -9.03 -1.58 -15.86
CA GLU A 296 -7.96 -2.44 -16.35
C GLU A 296 -7.93 -2.53 -17.90
N ASP A 297 -8.92 -1.95 -18.61
CA ASP A 297 -8.90 -1.90 -20.09
C ASP A 297 -7.67 -1.12 -20.55
N PRO A 298 -6.74 -1.78 -21.30
CA PRO A 298 -5.45 -1.17 -21.63
C PRO A 298 -5.57 0.15 -22.39
N ALA A 299 -6.50 0.26 -23.35
CA ALA A 299 -6.64 1.48 -24.14
C ALA A 299 -7.26 2.63 -23.33
N ARG A 300 -8.29 2.35 -22.52
CA ARG A 300 -8.91 3.36 -21.66
C ARG A 300 -7.93 3.89 -20.62
N LEU A 301 -7.14 2.98 -20.04
CA LEU A 301 -6.08 3.32 -19.09
C LEU A 301 -4.98 4.15 -19.79
N ALA A 302 -4.59 3.81 -21.02
CA ALA A 302 -3.61 4.58 -21.79
C ALA A 302 -4.08 6.02 -22.02
N PHE A 303 -5.34 6.23 -22.43
CA PHE A 303 -5.91 7.58 -22.59
C PHE A 303 -6.00 8.35 -21.27
N ALA A 304 -6.43 7.70 -20.19
CA ALA A 304 -6.48 8.32 -18.87
C ALA A 304 -5.08 8.76 -18.40
N LEU A 305 -4.08 7.92 -18.62
CA LEU A 305 -2.70 8.18 -18.23
C LEU A 305 -2.06 9.30 -19.07
N MET A 306 -2.33 9.35 -20.38
CA MET A 306 -1.90 10.46 -21.24
C MET A 306 -2.53 11.78 -20.80
N ALA A 307 -3.84 11.78 -20.54
CA ALA A 307 -4.54 12.96 -20.07
C ALA A 307 -3.99 13.46 -18.71
N TYR A 308 -3.73 12.53 -17.80
CA TYR A 308 -3.13 12.82 -16.49
C TYR A 308 -1.70 13.36 -16.63
N TRP A 309 -0.86 12.73 -17.44
CA TRP A 309 0.52 13.17 -17.66
C TRP A 309 0.54 14.60 -18.25
N LEU A 310 -0.26 14.82 -19.29
CA LEU A 310 -0.32 16.10 -19.99
C LEU A 310 -0.87 17.22 -19.10
N SER A 311 -1.98 16.97 -18.40
CA SER A 311 -2.58 17.97 -17.49
C SER A 311 -1.61 18.34 -16.35
N THR A 312 -0.89 17.36 -15.79
CA THR A 312 0.14 17.59 -14.79
C THR A 312 1.30 18.41 -15.35
N PHE A 313 1.75 18.12 -16.58
CA PHE A 313 2.82 18.89 -17.21
C PHE A 313 2.41 20.34 -17.48
N VAL A 314 1.18 20.57 -17.94
CA VAL A 314 0.61 21.92 -18.11
C VAL A 314 0.56 22.66 -16.77
N CYS A 315 0.12 21.99 -15.71
CA CYS A 315 0.12 22.58 -14.37
C CYS A 315 1.55 22.91 -13.88
N MET A 316 2.56 22.11 -14.25
CA MET A 316 3.96 22.44 -13.96
C MET A 316 4.44 23.68 -14.71
N ILE A 317 3.95 23.92 -15.94
CA ILE A 317 4.22 25.16 -16.70
C ILE A 317 3.59 26.36 -15.99
N ILE A 318 2.38 26.23 -15.48
CA ILE A 318 1.63 27.32 -14.83
C ILE A 318 2.17 27.63 -13.43
N PHE A 319 2.40 26.60 -12.60
CA PHE A 319 2.68 26.71 -11.17
C PHE A 319 4.14 26.38 -10.80
N GLY A 320 4.99 26.10 -11.78
CA GLY A 320 6.36 25.62 -11.55
C GLY A 320 6.42 24.16 -11.07
N TYR A 321 7.47 23.46 -11.46
CA TYR A 321 7.67 22.04 -11.10
C TYR A 321 7.69 21.82 -9.58
N GLU A 322 8.49 22.60 -8.84
CA GLU A 322 8.66 22.40 -7.40
C GLU A 322 7.37 22.60 -6.61
N GLY A 323 6.57 23.62 -6.96
CA GLY A 323 5.30 23.90 -6.33
C GLY A 323 4.28 22.80 -6.58
N TRP A 324 4.13 22.43 -7.86
CA TRP A 324 3.16 21.44 -8.28
C TRP A 324 3.50 20.02 -7.81
N SER A 325 4.75 19.55 -7.98
CA SER A 325 5.18 18.24 -7.52
C SER A 325 5.12 18.08 -5.99
N ARG A 326 5.24 19.18 -5.23
CA ARG A 326 5.13 19.11 -3.77
C ARG A 326 3.70 19.01 -3.25
N ARG A 327 2.73 19.64 -3.88
CA ARG A 327 1.38 19.84 -3.32
C ARG A 327 0.25 19.63 -4.31
N GLY A 328 0.50 19.70 -5.61
CA GLY A 328 -0.50 19.62 -6.66
C GLY A 328 -0.62 18.24 -7.29
N GLU A 329 0.50 17.59 -7.61
CA GLU A 329 0.53 16.27 -8.21
C GLU A 329 0.39 15.19 -7.12
N PHE A 330 -0.65 14.34 -7.24
CA PHE A 330 -1.06 13.46 -6.15
C PHE A 330 -0.07 12.32 -5.87
N LEU A 331 0.54 11.68 -6.89
CA LEU A 331 1.52 10.61 -6.67
C LEU A 331 2.77 11.14 -5.97
N SER A 332 3.28 12.31 -6.39
CA SER A 332 4.44 12.94 -5.73
C SER A 332 4.12 13.36 -4.29
N ALA A 333 2.90 13.85 -4.03
CA ALA A 333 2.46 14.17 -2.68
C ALA A 333 2.32 12.91 -1.83
N PHE A 334 1.67 11.87 -2.35
CA PHE A 334 1.45 10.58 -1.70
C PHE A 334 2.76 9.88 -1.37
N PHE A 335 3.61 9.65 -2.37
CA PHE A 335 4.88 8.96 -2.18
C PHE A 335 5.83 9.70 -1.24
N ARG A 336 5.83 11.03 -1.27
CA ARG A 336 6.61 11.82 -0.31
C ARG A 336 6.08 11.69 1.13
N MET A 337 4.74 11.59 1.32
CA MET A 337 4.16 11.38 2.65
C MET A 337 4.45 9.97 3.15
N VAL A 338 4.28 8.94 2.33
CA VAL A 338 4.60 7.54 2.64
C VAL A 338 6.10 7.37 2.94
N SER A 339 6.97 7.99 2.15
CA SER A 339 8.43 7.89 2.33
C SER A 339 8.95 8.45 3.66
N ARG A 340 8.14 9.21 4.41
CA ARG A 340 8.50 9.62 5.77
C ARG A 340 8.51 8.45 6.76
N PHE A 341 7.88 7.35 6.42
CA PHE A 341 7.96 6.10 7.20
C PHE A 341 9.27 5.33 6.96
N ALA A 342 9.89 5.51 5.82
CA ALA A 342 11.02 4.70 5.35
C ALA A 342 12.23 4.72 6.28
N ILE A 343 13.01 3.64 6.21
CA ILE A 343 14.27 3.47 6.92
C ILE A 343 15.43 4.25 6.29
N VAL A 344 15.29 4.67 5.02
CA VAL A 344 16.29 5.49 4.33
C VAL A 344 15.83 6.95 4.29
N GLU A 345 16.71 7.86 4.65
CA GLU A 345 16.52 9.30 4.61
C GLU A 345 17.52 9.94 3.66
N THR A 346 17.03 10.85 2.83
CA THR A 346 17.89 11.72 2.01
C THR A 346 17.83 13.13 2.57
N THR A 347 18.95 13.64 3.03
CA THR A 347 19.09 15.04 3.46
C THR A 347 19.83 15.83 2.38
N PRO A 348 19.36 17.04 2.04
CA PRO A 348 20.17 17.96 1.28
C PRO A 348 21.31 18.44 2.22
N ASP A 349 22.54 17.98 1.99
CA ASP A 349 23.69 18.63 2.57
C ASP A 349 23.91 19.99 1.88
N HIS A 350 24.87 20.54 1.52
CA HIS A 350 24.95 21.82 0.81
C HIS A 350 24.45 21.70 -0.64
N PRO A 351 23.91 22.77 -1.24
CA PRO A 351 23.45 22.78 -2.64
C PRO A 351 24.50 22.34 -3.67
N SER A 352 25.79 22.29 -3.29
CA SER A 352 26.93 21.94 -4.14
C SER A 352 27.46 20.50 -3.94
N GLU A 353 27.08 19.78 -2.90
CA GLU A 353 27.78 18.54 -2.48
C GLU A 353 26.97 17.23 -2.67
N GLY A 354 25.77 17.31 -3.24
CA GLY A 354 24.93 16.12 -3.40
C GLY A 354 24.00 15.87 -2.21
N ARG A 355 23.27 14.75 -2.26
CA ARG A 355 22.33 14.35 -1.20
C ARG A 355 22.92 13.26 -0.35
N ALA A 356 23.05 13.49 0.95
CA ALA A 356 23.47 12.47 1.89
C ALA A 356 22.34 11.46 2.12
N LEU A 357 22.72 10.17 2.10
CA LEU A 357 21.86 9.06 2.49
C LEU A 357 22.20 8.60 3.89
N SER A 358 21.18 8.41 4.71
CA SER A 358 21.32 7.87 6.06
C SER A 358 20.25 6.83 6.35
N LEU A 359 20.59 5.81 7.14
CA LEU A 359 19.61 4.91 7.74
C LEU A 359 19.03 5.55 9.00
N CYS A 360 17.72 5.41 9.18
CA CYS A 360 17.00 5.85 10.36
C CYS A 360 15.97 4.80 10.79
N TRP A 361 15.44 4.92 11.99
CA TRP A 361 14.34 4.07 12.43
C TRP A 361 13.07 4.28 11.59
N PRO A 362 12.27 3.22 11.35
CA PRO A 362 10.99 3.36 10.65
C PRO A 362 10.10 4.38 11.33
N GLY A 363 9.59 5.35 10.58
CA GLY A 363 8.75 6.42 11.12
C GLY A 363 9.48 7.55 11.85
N ALA A 364 10.82 7.51 12.01
CA ALA A 364 11.57 8.58 12.69
C ALA A 364 11.33 9.96 12.08
N LYS A 365 11.18 10.04 10.74
CA LYS A 365 10.87 11.30 10.02
C LYS A 365 9.45 11.82 10.26
N LEU A 366 8.53 10.97 10.71
CA LEU A 366 7.17 11.38 11.06
C LEU A 366 7.16 12.18 12.38
N TRP A 367 8.07 11.87 13.32
CA TRP A 367 8.16 12.63 14.57
C TRP A 367 8.65 14.06 14.39
N SER A 368 9.46 14.33 13.37
CA SER A 368 9.91 15.68 13.02
C SER A 368 8.97 16.40 12.03
N ALA A 369 7.89 15.74 11.59
CA ALA A 369 6.97 16.31 10.61
C ALA A 369 6.28 17.57 11.15
N GLN A 370 6.03 18.51 10.23
CA GLN A 370 5.24 19.70 10.53
C GLN A 370 3.74 19.39 10.46
N ALA A 371 2.93 20.18 11.16
CA ALA A 371 1.48 20.08 11.08
C ALA A 371 1.01 20.32 9.64
N LEU A 372 0.16 19.42 9.13
CA LEU A 372 -0.43 19.57 7.81
C LEU A 372 -1.56 20.61 7.81
N PRO A 373 -1.74 21.36 6.71
CA PRO A 373 -2.93 22.15 6.48
C PRO A 373 -4.15 21.24 6.29
N ALA A 374 -5.37 21.79 6.37
CA ALA A 374 -6.61 21.02 6.26
C ALA A 374 -6.66 20.10 5.04
N SER A 375 -6.29 20.61 3.85
CA SER A 375 -6.26 19.80 2.63
C SER A 375 -5.24 18.65 2.68
N GLY A 376 -4.10 18.82 3.37
CA GLY A 376 -3.11 17.75 3.55
C GLY A 376 -3.58 16.69 4.56
N MET A 377 -4.32 17.10 5.60
CA MET A 377 -4.96 16.18 6.54
C MET A 377 -6.02 15.33 5.82
N LEU A 378 -6.91 15.98 5.06
CA LEU A 378 -7.94 15.31 4.28
C LEU A 378 -7.33 14.38 3.23
N PHE A 379 -6.21 14.76 2.60
CA PHE A 379 -5.50 13.91 1.65
C PHE A 379 -5.04 12.58 2.30
N LEU A 380 -4.38 12.62 3.46
CA LEU A 380 -3.97 11.40 4.17
C LEU A 380 -5.16 10.56 4.64
N LEU A 381 -6.23 11.19 5.12
CA LEU A 381 -7.44 10.46 5.50
C LEU A 381 -8.12 9.81 4.30
N LEU A 382 -8.11 10.47 3.13
CA LEU A 382 -8.65 9.89 1.90
C LEU A 382 -7.83 8.68 1.43
N THR A 383 -6.50 8.70 1.56
CA THR A 383 -5.67 7.53 1.19
C THR A 383 -5.98 6.31 2.03
N LEU A 384 -6.21 6.46 3.34
CA LEU A 384 -6.62 5.36 4.20
C LEU A 384 -8.07 4.92 3.92
N SER A 385 -8.97 5.89 3.70
CA SER A 385 -10.37 5.62 3.42
C SER A 385 -10.56 4.84 2.11
N SER A 386 -9.81 5.19 1.05
CA SER A 386 -9.95 4.53 -0.26
C SER A 386 -9.56 3.06 -0.20
N VAL A 387 -8.40 2.71 0.39
CA VAL A 387 -7.99 1.31 0.51
C VAL A 387 -8.91 0.51 1.45
N SER A 388 -9.48 1.16 2.46
CA SER A 388 -10.46 0.52 3.35
C SER A 388 -11.79 0.28 2.65
N PHE A 389 -12.23 1.21 1.81
CA PHE A 389 -13.43 1.05 1.00
C PHE A 389 -13.23 0.00 -0.09
N ASP A 390 -12.04 -0.12 -0.70
CA ASP A 390 -11.73 -1.21 -1.63
C ASP A 390 -11.96 -2.58 -0.98
N GLY A 391 -11.46 -2.78 0.25
CA GLY A 391 -11.73 -4.00 1.01
C GLY A 391 -13.22 -4.19 1.32
N LEU A 392 -13.92 -3.13 1.75
CA LEU A 392 -15.32 -3.18 2.17
C LEU A 392 -16.28 -3.42 0.99
N SER A 393 -16.07 -2.74 -0.14
CA SER A 393 -16.98 -2.70 -1.29
C SER A 393 -17.25 -4.08 -1.91
N LYS A 394 -16.34 -5.02 -1.71
CA LYS A 394 -16.40 -6.40 -2.23
C LYS A 394 -16.97 -7.39 -1.22
N THR A 395 -17.19 -6.99 0.04
CA THR A 395 -17.67 -7.90 1.08
C THR A 395 -19.15 -8.29 0.87
N PHE A 396 -19.49 -9.50 1.27
CA PHE A 396 -20.89 -9.95 1.30
C PHE A 396 -21.75 -9.05 2.17
N SER A 397 -21.19 -8.51 3.26
CA SER A 397 -21.88 -7.59 4.15
C SER A 397 -22.27 -6.28 3.46
N TRP A 398 -21.35 -5.68 2.68
CA TRP A 398 -21.62 -4.45 1.92
C TRP A 398 -22.66 -4.67 0.83
N LEU A 399 -22.48 -5.73 0.02
CA LEU A 399 -23.39 -6.05 -1.08
C LEU A 399 -24.78 -6.37 -0.56
N GLY A 400 -24.89 -7.23 0.46
CA GLY A 400 -26.19 -7.59 1.06
C GLY A 400 -26.89 -6.40 1.71
N ALA A 401 -26.17 -5.51 2.40
CA ALA A 401 -26.74 -4.29 2.97
C ALA A 401 -27.34 -3.34 1.92
N ASN A 402 -26.84 -3.41 0.67
CA ASN A 402 -27.33 -2.64 -0.46
C ASN A 402 -28.29 -3.41 -1.37
N GLY A 403 -28.79 -4.58 -0.92
CA GLY A 403 -29.77 -5.39 -1.66
C GLY A 403 -29.19 -6.13 -2.87
N VAL A 404 -27.86 -6.26 -2.96
CA VAL A 404 -27.17 -6.98 -4.03
C VAL A 404 -26.85 -8.40 -3.56
N ASN A 405 -27.28 -9.41 -4.33
CA ASN A 405 -26.91 -10.80 -4.04
C ASN A 405 -25.41 -11.00 -4.35
N PRO A 406 -24.56 -11.27 -3.35
CA PRO A 406 -23.13 -11.45 -3.58
C PRO A 406 -22.78 -12.71 -4.40
N LEU A 407 -23.69 -13.68 -4.49
CA LEU A 407 -23.52 -14.89 -5.30
C LEU A 407 -23.86 -14.69 -6.78
N GLU A 408 -24.62 -13.64 -7.09
CA GLU A 408 -25.04 -13.25 -8.44
C GLU A 408 -24.45 -11.89 -8.80
N PHE A 409 -23.16 -11.68 -8.50
CA PHE A 409 -22.51 -10.39 -8.65
C PHE A 409 -22.75 -9.76 -10.04
N PRO A 410 -23.48 -8.62 -10.13
CA PRO A 410 -23.95 -8.07 -11.40
C PRO A 410 -22.86 -7.31 -12.17
N GLY A 411 -21.62 -7.30 -11.67
CA GLY A 411 -20.51 -6.56 -12.21
C GLY A 411 -20.45 -5.10 -11.73
N ARG A 412 -19.30 -4.47 -11.99
CA ARG A 412 -19.02 -3.09 -11.52
C ARG A 412 -20.02 -2.06 -12.03
N SER A 413 -20.49 -2.20 -13.27
CA SER A 413 -21.39 -1.21 -13.91
C SER A 413 -22.69 -0.99 -13.13
N ALA A 414 -23.25 -2.04 -12.56
CA ALA A 414 -24.48 -1.97 -11.76
C ALA A 414 -24.25 -1.29 -10.39
N LEU A 415 -23.02 -1.30 -9.89
CA LEU A 415 -22.67 -0.81 -8.56
C LEU A 415 -22.09 0.61 -8.54
N VAL A 416 -21.95 1.28 -9.70
CA VAL A 416 -21.31 2.62 -9.79
C VAL A 416 -21.92 3.61 -8.80
N GLY A 417 -23.25 3.72 -8.73
CA GLY A 417 -23.93 4.66 -7.82
C GLY A 417 -23.71 4.31 -6.36
N ILE A 418 -23.91 3.04 -5.99
CA ILE A 418 -23.77 2.53 -4.62
C ILE A 418 -22.34 2.70 -4.13
N ASN A 419 -21.35 2.31 -4.93
CA ASN A 419 -19.96 2.38 -4.55
C ASN A 419 -19.42 3.82 -4.57
N SER A 420 -19.95 4.70 -5.44
CA SER A 420 -19.61 6.15 -5.39
C SER A 420 -20.08 6.76 -4.08
N ALA A 421 -21.33 6.51 -3.67
CA ALA A 421 -21.84 6.96 -2.38
C ALA A 421 -21.06 6.34 -1.22
N GLY A 422 -20.74 5.05 -1.30
CA GLY A 422 -19.97 4.33 -0.28
C GLY A 422 -18.58 4.90 -0.07
N LEU A 423 -17.84 5.19 -1.14
CA LEU A 423 -16.50 5.81 -1.06
C LEU A 423 -16.56 7.17 -0.36
N VAL A 424 -17.53 8.02 -0.72
CA VAL A 424 -17.71 9.34 -0.10
C VAL A 424 -18.11 9.20 1.37
N LEU A 425 -19.06 8.31 1.69
CA LEU A 425 -19.52 8.09 3.06
C LEU A 425 -18.40 7.52 3.94
N MET A 426 -17.60 6.56 3.43
CA MET A 426 -16.46 6.02 4.15
C MET A 426 -15.43 7.11 4.46
N PHE A 427 -15.15 7.99 3.50
CA PHE A 427 -14.24 9.13 3.70
C PHE A 427 -14.78 10.10 4.77
N ILE A 428 -16.04 10.50 4.67
CA ILE A 428 -16.66 11.40 5.65
C ILE A 428 -16.67 10.77 7.05
N ALA A 429 -17.02 9.49 7.15
CA ALA A 429 -17.04 8.77 8.42
C ALA A 429 -15.65 8.71 9.06
N LEU A 430 -14.62 8.37 8.29
CA LEU A 430 -13.25 8.33 8.77
C LEU A 430 -12.76 9.70 9.25
N VAL A 431 -13.03 10.76 8.47
CA VAL A 431 -12.71 12.15 8.85
C VAL A 431 -13.41 12.53 10.15
N ALA A 432 -14.70 12.26 10.25
CA ALA A 432 -15.51 12.60 11.43
C ALA A 432 -14.99 11.88 12.69
N VAL A 433 -14.75 10.56 12.61
CA VAL A 433 -14.27 9.77 13.74
C VAL A 433 -12.86 10.19 14.15
N PHE A 434 -11.95 10.40 13.20
CA PHE A 434 -10.60 10.86 13.49
C PHE A 434 -10.60 12.24 14.15
N PHE A 435 -11.37 13.18 13.61
CA PHE A 435 -11.46 14.55 14.18
C PHE A 435 -12.12 14.54 15.54
N ALA A 436 -13.17 13.74 15.74
CA ALA A 436 -13.81 13.57 17.05
C ALA A 436 -12.85 12.98 18.08
N ALA A 437 -12.07 11.95 17.71
CA ALA A 437 -11.09 11.34 18.61
C ALA A 437 -10.02 12.36 19.05
N VAL A 438 -9.47 13.14 18.11
CA VAL A 438 -8.50 14.20 18.44
C VAL A 438 -9.14 15.32 19.26
N PHE A 439 -10.37 15.73 18.94
CA PHE A 439 -11.09 16.75 19.69
C PHE A 439 -11.32 16.34 21.14
N VAL A 440 -11.82 15.13 21.37
CA VAL A 440 -12.03 14.60 22.72
C VAL A 440 -10.69 14.49 23.45
N GLY A 441 -9.62 14.01 22.79
CA GLY A 441 -8.29 13.92 23.38
C GLY A 441 -7.75 15.26 23.83
N GLU A 442 -7.84 16.31 23.01
CA GLU A 442 -7.41 17.66 23.37
C GLU A 442 -8.23 18.24 24.52
N ARG A 443 -9.54 17.96 24.56
CA ARG A 443 -10.40 18.37 25.69
C ARG A 443 -9.99 17.69 26.99
N LEU A 444 -9.69 16.39 26.98
CA LEU A 444 -9.20 15.64 28.13
C LEU A 444 -7.83 16.13 28.61
N ALA A 445 -6.97 16.56 27.68
CA ALA A 445 -5.67 17.15 28.00
C ALA A 445 -5.74 18.61 28.48
N GLY A 446 -6.93 19.26 28.46
CA GLY A 446 -7.12 20.65 28.80
C GLY A 446 -6.49 21.63 27.80
N SER A 447 -6.49 21.27 26.50
CA SER A 447 -5.92 22.07 25.42
C SER A 447 -6.98 22.68 24.50
N ILE A 448 -6.63 23.80 23.86
CA ILE A 448 -7.45 24.47 22.84
C ILE A 448 -6.84 24.41 21.44
N SER A 449 -5.70 23.72 21.28
CA SER A 449 -4.91 23.71 20.04
C SER A 449 -5.39 22.66 19.02
N PHE A 450 -6.69 22.46 18.85
CA PHE A 450 -7.28 21.41 18.02
C PHE A 450 -6.72 21.34 16.60
N GLY A 451 -6.67 22.45 15.85
CA GLY A 451 -6.18 22.45 14.45
C GLY A 451 -4.72 22.01 14.32
N LYS A 452 -3.86 22.41 15.27
CA LYS A 452 -2.46 21.97 15.32
C LYS A 452 -2.36 20.49 15.69
N ALA A 453 -3.18 20.02 16.63
CA ALA A 453 -3.22 18.63 17.06
C ALA A 453 -3.63 17.70 15.91
N VAL A 454 -4.73 18.00 15.22
CA VAL A 454 -5.17 17.23 14.03
C VAL A 454 -4.07 17.20 12.98
N GLY A 455 -3.49 18.36 12.65
CA GLY A 455 -2.45 18.47 11.63
C GLY A 455 -1.16 17.70 11.94
N LEU A 456 -0.84 17.49 13.22
CA LEU A 456 0.28 16.67 13.66
C LEU A 456 -0.10 15.20 13.78
N LEU A 457 -1.17 14.87 14.48
CA LEU A 457 -1.53 13.50 14.79
C LEU A 457 -1.96 12.71 13.55
N VAL A 458 -2.41 13.38 12.47
CA VAL A 458 -2.75 12.71 11.20
C VAL A 458 -1.56 11.96 10.58
N TRP A 459 -0.32 12.32 10.89
CA TRP A 459 0.84 11.58 10.44
C TRP A 459 0.92 10.15 10.99
N SER A 460 0.26 9.86 12.11
CA SER A 460 0.15 8.50 12.64
C SER A 460 -0.65 7.54 11.74
N ILE A 461 -1.40 8.06 10.77
CA ILE A 461 -2.12 7.27 9.78
C ILE A 461 -1.18 6.61 8.76
N VAL A 462 -0.01 7.20 8.48
CA VAL A 462 0.91 6.69 7.45
C VAL A 462 1.32 5.24 7.68
N PRO A 463 1.75 4.80 8.87
CA PRO A 463 2.04 3.38 9.13
C PRO A 463 0.83 2.46 8.93
N ILE A 464 -0.37 2.92 9.32
CA ILE A 464 -1.63 2.17 9.17
C ILE A 464 -1.95 2.00 7.68
N ALA A 465 -1.95 3.10 6.91
CA ALA A 465 -2.26 3.07 5.49
C ALA A 465 -1.28 2.18 4.72
N LEU A 466 0.02 2.24 5.02
CA LEU A 466 1.03 1.40 4.38
C LEU A 466 0.86 -0.09 4.73
N ALA A 467 0.59 -0.40 6.00
CA ALA A 467 0.35 -1.77 6.44
C ALA A 467 -0.92 -2.35 5.81
N TYR A 468 -1.97 -1.54 5.71
CA TYR A 468 -3.22 -1.93 5.07
C TYR A 468 -3.03 -2.14 3.56
N HIS A 469 -2.31 -1.24 2.90
CA HIS A 469 -1.96 -1.35 1.49
C HIS A 469 -1.17 -2.64 1.20
N PHE A 470 -0.15 -2.93 2.02
CA PHE A 470 0.60 -4.20 1.94
C PHE A 470 -0.34 -5.40 2.08
N SER A 471 -1.13 -5.45 3.16
CA SER A 471 -1.96 -6.60 3.48
C SER A 471 -3.07 -6.82 2.45
N HIS A 472 -3.65 -5.74 1.91
CA HIS A 472 -4.73 -5.82 0.95
C HIS A 472 -4.26 -6.31 -0.43
N TYR A 473 -3.09 -5.82 -0.88
CA TYR A 473 -2.60 -6.09 -2.23
C TYR A 473 -1.51 -7.17 -2.32
N LEU A 474 -1.13 -7.82 -1.20
CA LEU A 474 -0.03 -8.80 -1.20
C LEU A 474 -0.24 -9.92 -2.21
N THR A 475 -1.41 -10.52 -2.26
CA THR A 475 -1.73 -11.62 -3.18
C THR A 475 -1.77 -11.18 -4.63
N ALA A 476 -2.36 -10.01 -4.90
CA ALA A 476 -2.33 -9.41 -6.23
C ALA A 476 -0.89 -9.12 -6.69
N LEU A 477 -0.03 -8.62 -5.80
CA LEU A 477 1.38 -8.39 -6.11
C LEU A 477 2.12 -9.69 -6.44
N LEU A 478 1.86 -10.78 -5.70
CA LEU A 478 2.51 -12.07 -5.92
C LEU A 478 2.12 -12.73 -7.26
N VAL A 479 0.88 -12.60 -7.69
CA VAL A 479 0.38 -13.20 -8.94
C VAL A 479 0.60 -12.26 -10.13
N ASN A 480 0.08 -11.02 -10.05
CA ASN A 480 0.17 -10.08 -11.17
C ASN A 480 1.60 -9.56 -11.39
N GLY A 481 2.47 -9.63 -10.37
CA GLY A 481 3.90 -9.39 -10.55
C GLY A 481 4.56 -10.39 -11.50
N GLN A 482 4.15 -11.66 -11.47
CA GLN A 482 4.60 -12.68 -12.44
C GLN A 482 4.06 -12.37 -13.84
N ASN A 483 2.76 -12.03 -13.97
CA ASN A 483 2.19 -11.62 -15.25
C ASN A 483 2.90 -10.39 -15.83
N ALA A 484 3.30 -9.43 -14.97
CA ALA A 484 4.05 -8.25 -15.40
C ALA A 484 5.41 -8.61 -16.02
N LEU A 485 6.13 -9.58 -15.45
CA LEU A 485 7.41 -10.06 -15.98
C LEU A 485 7.24 -10.72 -17.38
N VAL A 486 6.15 -11.44 -17.58
CA VAL A 486 5.80 -12.05 -18.87
C VAL A 486 5.45 -10.95 -19.88
N ALA A 487 4.52 -10.05 -19.51
CA ALA A 487 4.02 -9.01 -20.42
C ALA A 487 5.09 -7.98 -20.82
N ILE A 488 6.04 -7.65 -19.94
CA ILE A 488 7.15 -6.75 -20.27
C ILE A 488 8.08 -7.38 -21.31
N SER A 489 8.18 -8.71 -21.38
CA SER A 489 8.99 -9.41 -22.36
C SER A 489 8.40 -9.39 -23.78
N ASP A 490 7.07 -9.24 -23.91
CA ASP A 490 6.36 -9.04 -25.19
C ASP A 490 5.31 -7.93 -25.09
N PRO A 491 5.72 -6.67 -25.00
CA PRO A 491 4.81 -5.56 -24.68
C PRO A 491 3.74 -5.28 -25.74
N PHE A 492 3.91 -5.80 -26.98
CA PHE A 492 2.99 -5.57 -28.09
C PHE A 492 2.30 -6.84 -28.58
N ASP A 493 2.46 -7.97 -27.88
CA ASP A 493 1.87 -9.26 -28.24
C ASP A 493 2.27 -9.69 -29.67
N ARG A 494 3.59 -9.64 -29.94
CA ARG A 494 4.19 -9.95 -31.25
C ARG A 494 4.99 -11.26 -31.29
N GLY A 495 4.96 -12.01 -30.19
CA GLY A 495 5.77 -13.21 -30.01
C GLY A 495 7.23 -12.90 -29.64
N TRP A 496 7.50 -11.71 -29.10
CA TRP A 496 8.84 -11.34 -28.64
C TRP A 496 9.19 -12.02 -27.31
N ASN A 497 10.49 -12.14 -27.08
CA ASN A 497 11.00 -12.61 -25.79
C ASN A 497 12.21 -11.77 -25.38
N LEU A 498 11.97 -10.47 -25.11
CA LEU A 498 13.02 -9.46 -24.91
C LEU A 498 13.88 -9.74 -23.69
N PHE A 499 13.29 -10.32 -22.63
CA PHE A 499 13.96 -10.58 -21.35
C PHE A 499 14.03 -12.07 -20.99
N GLY A 500 13.65 -12.97 -21.89
CA GLY A 500 13.62 -14.41 -21.64
C GLY A 500 12.45 -14.89 -20.78
N THR A 501 11.52 -14.02 -20.40
CA THR A 501 10.41 -14.32 -19.49
C THR A 501 9.05 -14.53 -20.18
N ALA A 502 8.96 -14.37 -21.52
CA ALA A 502 7.69 -14.48 -22.25
C ALA A 502 7.00 -15.85 -22.09
N HIS A 503 7.77 -16.91 -21.87
CA HIS A 503 7.25 -18.28 -21.70
C HIS A 503 7.29 -18.76 -20.23
N MET A 504 7.46 -17.85 -19.27
CA MET A 504 7.45 -18.19 -17.85
C MET A 504 6.03 -18.62 -17.45
N ASN A 505 5.94 -19.78 -16.79
CA ASN A 505 4.66 -20.24 -16.25
C ASN A 505 4.26 -19.39 -15.06
N VAL A 506 3.16 -18.66 -15.19
CA VAL A 506 2.55 -17.93 -14.09
C VAL A 506 1.84 -18.92 -13.18
N GLY A 507 2.31 -19.06 -11.96
CA GLY A 507 1.79 -20.02 -11.00
C GLY A 507 0.91 -19.35 -9.94
N ALA A 508 -0.40 -19.55 -10.00
CA ALA A 508 -1.29 -19.25 -8.86
C ALA A 508 -1.01 -20.15 -7.65
N GLY A 509 -0.23 -21.24 -7.83
CA GLY A 509 0.17 -22.16 -6.74
C GLY A 509 0.89 -21.48 -5.58
N VAL A 510 1.51 -20.31 -5.79
CA VAL A 510 2.13 -19.50 -4.72
C VAL A 510 1.11 -19.07 -3.66
N ILE A 511 -0.17 -18.93 -4.03
CA ILE A 511 -1.27 -18.50 -3.14
C ILE A 511 -2.28 -19.61 -2.88
N MET A 512 -2.16 -20.76 -3.55
CA MET A 512 -3.09 -21.89 -3.41
C MET A 512 -2.61 -22.88 -2.36
N GLY A 513 -3.55 -23.38 -1.58
CA GLY A 513 -3.31 -24.38 -0.54
C GLY A 513 -3.35 -23.82 0.88
N SER A 514 -3.54 -24.71 1.85
CA SER A 514 -3.66 -24.36 3.27
C SER A 514 -2.42 -23.67 3.83
N ASP A 515 -1.23 -24.17 3.45
CA ASP A 515 0.04 -23.66 3.97
C ASP A 515 0.36 -22.27 3.41
N ALA A 516 0.13 -22.07 2.11
CA ALA A 516 0.28 -20.75 1.47
C ALA A 516 -0.69 -19.73 2.08
N ALA A 517 -1.97 -20.09 2.21
CA ALA A 517 -2.98 -19.24 2.84
C ALA A 517 -2.62 -18.89 4.28
N TRP A 518 -2.12 -19.87 5.07
CA TRP A 518 -1.66 -19.64 6.45
C TRP A 518 -0.47 -18.67 6.51
N ILE A 519 0.55 -18.85 5.67
CA ILE A 519 1.72 -17.97 5.59
C ILE A 519 1.29 -16.54 5.22
N ILE A 520 0.53 -16.41 4.14
CA ILE A 520 0.06 -15.10 3.65
C ILE A 520 -0.76 -14.39 4.71
N TRP A 521 -1.72 -15.09 5.33
CA TRP A 521 -2.54 -14.55 6.41
C TRP A 521 -1.70 -14.02 7.57
N ASN A 522 -0.69 -14.80 8.02
CA ASN A 522 0.18 -14.35 9.11
C ASN A 522 0.97 -13.10 8.76
N PHE A 523 1.49 -12.98 7.52
CA PHE A 523 2.17 -11.77 7.06
C PHE A 523 1.21 -10.57 7.02
N GLN A 524 0.01 -10.76 6.49
CA GLN A 524 -1.01 -9.71 6.42
C GLN A 524 -1.45 -9.25 7.81
N ALA A 525 -1.77 -10.18 8.69
CA ALA A 525 -2.17 -9.88 10.07
C ALA A 525 -1.04 -9.21 10.86
N ALA A 526 0.19 -9.73 10.75
CA ALA A 526 1.37 -9.13 11.38
C ALA A 526 1.63 -7.71 10.89
N ALA A 527 1.47 -7.44 9.59
CA ALA A 527 1.61 -6.10 9.03
C ALA A 527 0.55 -5.14 9.59
N ILE A 528 -0.72 -5.53 9.64
CA ILE A 528 -1.78 -4.69 10.22
C ILE A 528 -1.50 -4.40 11.70
N ILE A 529 -1.25 -5.43 12.51
CA ILE A 529 -0.98 -5.25 13.94
C ILE A 529 0.27 -4.40 14.14
N GLY A 530 1.37 -4.72 13.45
CA GLY A 530 2.62 -3.97 13.52
C GLY A 530 2.48 -2.51 13.07
N GLY A 531 1.74 -2.26 11.98
CA GLY A 531 1.44 -0.92 11.48
C GLY A 531 0.68 -0.07 12.51
N HIS A 532 -0.29 -0.66 13.22
CA HIS A 532 -1.03 0.03 14.29
C HIS A 532 -0.18 0.29 15.52
N ILE A 533 0.69 -0.66 15.94
CA ILE A 533 1.65 -0.44 17.03
C ILE A 533 2.59 0.71 16.68
N LEU A 534 3.12 0.75 15.45
CA LEU A 534 3.96 1.86 14.98
C LEU A 534 3.19 3.18 14.89
N ALA A 535 1.92 3.14 14.54
CA ALA A 535 1.05 4.32 14.53
C ALA A 535 0.84 4.89 15.93
N VAL A 536 0.60 4.02 16.93
CA VAL A 536 0.50 4.42 18.36
C VAL A 536 1.82 5.02 18.82
N LEU A 537 2.96 4.44 18.44
CA LEU A 537 4.30 4.97 18.74
C LEU A 537 4.51 6.37 18.13
N VAL A 538 4.16 6.55 16.85
CA VAL A 538 4.26 7.84 16.16
C VAL A 538 3.33 8.87 16.81
N ALA A 539 2.07 8.51 17.08
CA ALA A 539 1.12 9.38 17.75
C ALA A 539 1.62 9.82 19.13
N HIS A 540 2.23 8.90 19.89
CA HIS A 540 2.79 9.20 21.21
C HIS A 540 3.95 10.21 21.13
N GLY A 541 4.89 10.03 20.20
CA GLY A 541 5.95 11.00 19.97
C GLY A 541 5.45 12.38 19.55
N LEU A 542 4.40 12.42 18.70
CA LEU A 542 3.77 13.67 18.28
C LEU A 542 2.96 14.33 19.41
N ALA A 543 2.31 13.54 20.27
CA ALA A 543 1.59 14.04 21.44
C ALA A 543 2.52 14.74 22.44
N PHE A 544 3.77 14.28 22.61
CA PHE A 544 4.76 14.99 23.42
C PHE A 544 5.17 16.35 22.86
N ARG A 545 5.11 16.53 21.54
CA ARG A 545 5.34 17.85 20.91
C ARG A 545 4.18 18.84 21.15
N LEU A 546 2.99 18.31 21.42
CA LEU A 546 1.80 19.11 21.79
C LEU A 546 1.78 19.38 23.31
N HIS A 547 2.09 18.37 24.09
CA HIS A 547 1.96 18.36 25.54
C HIS A 547 3.23 17.81 26.21
N PRO A 548 4.11 18.64 26.75
CA PRO A 548 5.34 18.17 27.41
C PRO A 548 5.08 17.31 28.66
N ALA A 549 3.94 17.51 29.35
CA ALA A 549 3.55 16.70 30.49
C ALA A 549 3.02 15.34 30.07
N ARG A 550 3.59 14.24 30.62
CA ARG A 550 3.23 12.85 30.27
C ARG A 550 1.73 12.56 30.37
N SER A 551 1.11 12.95 31.45
CA SER A 551 -0.33 12.72 31.67
C SER A 551 -1.18 13.40 30.60
N ARG A 552 -0.86 14.65 30.23
CA ARG A 552 -1.57 15.37 29.18
C ARG A 552 -1.33 14.75 27.80
N ALA A 553 -0.09 14.34 27.48
CA ALA A 553 0.22 13.65 26.24
C ALA A 553 -0.52 12.31 26.13
N ALA A 554 -0.57 11.53 27.22
CA ALA A 554 -1.32 10.27 27.24
C ALA A 554 -2.84 10.49 27.11
N LEU A 555 -3.40 11.48 27.80
CA LEU A 555 -4.82 11.81 27.73
C LEU A 555 -5.23 12.33 26.35
N SER A 556 -4.39 13.18 25.71
CA SER A 556 -4.68 13.68 24.37
C SER A 556 -4.70 12.57 23.30
N GLN A 557 -3.89 11.53 23.51
CA GLN A 557 -3.78 10.40 22.59
C GLN A 557 -4.81 9.30 22.87
N PHE A 558 -5.35 9.18 24.07
CA PHE A 558 -6.18 8.06 24.50
C PHE A 558 -7.37 7.77 23.56
N PRO A 559 -8.23 8.76 23.18
CA PRO A 559 -9.34 8.50 22.28
C PRO A 559 -8.87 8.08 20.86
N LEU A 560 -7.75 8.63 20.40
CA LEU A 560 -7.14 8.23 19.13
C LEU A 560 -6.64 6.78 19.20
N THR A 561 -6.11 6.34 20.33
CA THR A 561 -5.71 4.94 20.52
C THR A 561 -6.93 4.00 20.52
N VAL A 562 -8.03 4.39 21.16
CA VAL A 562 -9.29 3.62 21.09
C VAL A 562 -9.76 3.48 19.65
N PHE A 563 -9.70 4.56 18.86
CA PHE A 563 -9.98 4.51 17.44
C PHE A 563 -9.02 3.55 16.69
N MET A 564 -7.71 3.60 16.97
CA MET A 564 -6.71 2.71 16.35
C MET A 564 -6.96 1.23 16.68
N VAL A 565 -7.36 0.91 17.92
CA VAL A 565 -7.75 -0.46 18.32
C VAL A 565 -8.98 -0.91 17.53
N ALA A 566 -10.03 -0.08 17.47
CA ALA A 566 -11.22 -0.39 16.69
C ALA A 566 -10.89 -0.56 15.20
N TYR A 567 -9.99 0.27 14.67
CA TYR A 567 -9.56 0.18 13.27
C TYR A 567 -8.69 -1.06 12.98
N THR A 568 -7.92 -1.55 13.97
CA THR A 568 -7.22 -2.85 13.89
C THR A 568 -8.23 -3.99 13.74
N VAL A 569 -9.28 -3.99 14.58
CA VAL A 569 -10.37 -4.98 14.51
C VAL A 569 -11.04 -4.92 13.14
N PHE A 570 -11.38 -3.74 12.66
CA PHE A 570 -11.99 -3.53 11.36
C PHE A 570 -11.10 -4.04 10.21
N GLY A 571 -9.79 -3.74 10.23
CA GLY A 571 -8.85 -4.19 9.21
C GLY A 571 -8.68 -5.71 9.16
N LEU A 572 -8.52 -6.36 10.30
CA LEU A 572 -8.43 -7.81 10.39
C LEU A 572 -9.75 -8.49 10.00
N TRP A 573 -10.89 -7.88 10.34
CA TRP A 573 -12.21 -8.35 9.90
C TRP A 573 -12.34 -8.27 8.37
N LEU A 574 -11.94 -7.15 7.74
CA LEU A 574 -11.99 -7.02 6.28
C LEU A 574 -11.16 -8.08 5.57
N LEU A 575 -9.98 -8.44 6.12
CA LEU A 575 -9.14 -9.48 5.54
C LEU A 575 -9.75 -10.89 5.68
N SER A 576 -10.51 -11.14 6.75
CA SER A 576 -11.08 -12.45 7.06
C SER A 576 -12.48 -12.66 6.52
N THR A 577 -13.13 -11.62 6.00
CA THR A 577 -14.53 -11.69 5.57
C THR A 577 -14.65 -12.16 4.12
N PRO A 578 -15.71 -12.94 3.75
CA PRO A 578 -15.95 -13.34 2.37
C PRO A 578 -16.18 -12.14 1.47
N THR A 579 -15.66 -12.22 0.25
CA THR A 579 -15.88 -11.21 -0.79
C THR A 579 -16.42 -11.85 -2.06
N ALA A 580 -17.30 -11.12 -2.75
CA ALA A 580 -17.63 -11.41 -4.14
C ALA A 580 -16.44 -11.02 -5.05
N VAL A 581 -16.24 -11.78 -6.10
CA VAL A 581 -15.12 -11.62 -7.04
C VAL A 581 -15.53 -10.70 -8.18
#